data_5cd84cbf8c14e725b0b9fd292dc02fa6
#
_entry.id   5cd84cbf8c14e725b0b9fd292dc02fa6
#
_cell.length_a   1.000
_cell.length_b   1.000
_cell.length_c   1.000
_cell.angle_alpha   90.00
_cell.angle_beta   90.00
_cell.angle_gamma   90.00
#
_symmetry.space_group_name_H-M   'P 1'
#
loop_
_entity.id
_entity.type
_entity.pdbx_description
1 polymer ?
#
loop_
_entity_poly.entity_id
_entity_poly.type
_entity_poly.pdbx_seq_one_letter_code
_entity_poly.pdbx_strand_id
1 'polypeptide(L)'
;MKNQYVGDIGDYGKYGLLRFLANHGICIGVNWYLTENDASADGKFTDYLKDKTNPDRLCDQELFDALQKIVLRRSIQEKSVNMIREAELIPNACYYNSLLPDSNQDAKAREINRRFWLNNSLLMLGEADLIFADPDNGLSFRKSAGNKGSEKYVLPEEIEKYYWDGKDVVYYCHKGRRKPEAWEQAKTEIRTRIRDAQILGVTFHRGTQRSYIFVVHPDQYRKYVLLLNKFGKTAWSRMFEREPIQGNVLTISEERMLGYV
;
A
#
# COMPACT_ATOMS: atom_id res chain seq x y z
N MET A 1 2.45 8.70 -3.40
CA MET A 1 1.64 9.43 -2.37
C MET A 1 1.97 10.90 -2.35
N LYS A 2 1.00 11.77 -2.09
CA LYS A 2 1.19 13.22 -1.87
C LYS A 2 0.58 13.64 -0.54
N ASN A 3 1.13 14.67 0.07
CA ASN A 3 0.58 15.20 1.33
C ASN A 3 -0.90 15.62 1.20
N GLN A 4 -1.29 16.16 0.03
CA GLN A 4 -2.68 16.57 -0.25
C GLN A 4 -3.70 15.42 -0.22
N TYR A 5 -3.27 14.15 -0.34
CA TYR A 5 -4.15 12.98 -0.33
C TYR A 5 -4.57 12.53 1.07
N VAL A 6 -3.90 13.02 2.11
CA VAL A 6 -4.16 12.60 3.49
C VAL A 6 -5.64 12.75 3.84
N GLY A 7 -6.22 11.62 4.29
CA GLY A 7 -7.63 11.53 4.69
C GLY A 7 -8.63 11.33 3.55
N ASP A 8 -8.17 11.13 2.30
CA ASP A 8 -9.03 10.61 1.23
C ASP A 8 -9.64 9.26 1.63
N ILE A 9 -10.81 8.91 1.07
CA ILE A 9 -11.47 7.62 1.37
C ILE A 9 -10.56 6.42 1.13
N GLY A 10 -9.61 6.52 0.19
CA GLY A 10 -8.60 5.49 -0.03
C GLY A 10 -7.63 5.33 1.12
N ASP A 11 -7.31 6.41 1.81
CA ASP A 11 -6.49 6.37 3.02
C ASP A 11 -7.22 5.65 4.16
N TYR A 12 -8.52 5.85 4.30
CA TYR A 12 -9.32 5.13 5.28
C TYR A 12 -9.23 3.61 5.08
N GLY A 13 -9.43 3.14 3.84
CA GLY A 13 -9.27 1.72 3.53
C GLY A 13 -7.83 1.22 3.74
N LYS A 14 -6.84 1.96 3.24
CA LYS A 14 -5.42 1.66 3.39
C LYS A 14 -5.01 1.49 4.86
N TYR A 15 -5.28 2.50 5.67
CA TYR A 15 -4.92 2.44 7.09
C TYR A 15 -5.74 1.40 7.85
N GLY A 16 -6.99 1.14 7.48
CA GLY A 16 -7.79 0.06 8.05
C GLY A 16 -7.15 -1.30 7.85
N LEU A 17 -6.65 -1.60 6.65
CA LEU A 17 -5.91 -2.83 6.36
C LEU A 17 -4.60 -2.89 7.18
N LEU A 18 -3.80 -1.83 7.18
CA LEU A 18 -2.51 -1.81 7.88
C LEU A 18 -2.68 -1.89 9.40
N ARG A 19 -3.66 -1.18 9.98
CA ARG A 19 -4.01 -1.28 11.40
C ARG A 19 -4.43 -2.69 11.79
N PHE A 20 -5.27 -3.32 10.95
CA PHE A 20 -5.66 -4.70 11.20
C PHE A 20 -4.44 -5.63 11.26
N LEU A 21 -3.52 -5.54 10.31
CA LEU A 21 -2.30 -6.35 10.29
C LEU A 21 -1.41 -6.06 11.51
N ALA A 22 -1.19 -4.78 11.84
CA ALA A 22 -0.41 -4.36 13.00
C ALA A 22 -1.00 -4.90 14.31
N ASN A 23 -2.33 -4.82 14.49
CA ASN A 23 -3.04 -5.36 15.66
C ASN A 23 -2.98 -6.91 15.75
N HIS A 24 -2.52 -7.58 14.69
CA HIS A 24 -2.29 -9.02 14.66
C HIS A 24 -0.80 -9.40 14.62
N GLY A 25 0.07 -8.51 15.09
CA GLY A 25 1.48 -8.78 15.34
C GLY A 25 2.38 -8.69 14.12
N ILE A 26 1.99 -7.92 13.09
CA ILE A 26 2.86 -7.57 11.97
C ILE A 26 3.46 -6.18 12.24
N CYS A 27 4.78 -6.09 12.30
CA CYS A 27 5.46 -4.80 12.35
C CYS A 27 5.45 -4.15 10.96
N ILE A 28 4.77 -2.99 10.83
CA ILE A 28 4.57 -2.32 9.54
C ILE A 28 5.61 -1.24 9.32
N GLY A 29 6.29 -1.29 8.17
CA GLY A 29 7.11 -0.19 7.67
C GLY A 29 6.39 0.53 6.53
N VAL A 30 6.07 1.80 6.70
CA VAL A 30 5.37 2.59 5.68
C VAL A 30 6.36 3.41 4.88
N ASN A 31 6.55 3.06 3.62
CA ASN A 31 7.25 3.90 2.65
C ASN A 31 6.22 4.62 1.79
N TRP A 32 6.10 5.93 1.99
CA TRP A 32 5.09 6.74 1.32
C TRP A 32 5.30 6.93 -0.18
N TYR A 33 6.48 6.63 -0.72
CA TYR A 33 6.82 7.05 -2.09
C TYR A 33 6.38 8.49 -2.34
N LEU A 34 6.76 9.35 -1.39
CA LEU A 34 6.25 10.71 -1.30
C LEU A 34 6.74 11.56 -2.46
N THR A 35 5.82 12.24 -3.13
CA THR A 35 6.10 13.21 -4.18
C THR A 35 5.53 14.58 -3.81
N GLU A 36 6.01 15.64 -4.47
CA GLU A 36 5.51 16.99 -4.28
C GLU A 36 3.99 17.08 -4.55
N ASN A 37 3.33 17.96 -3.82
CA ASN A 37 1.95 18.32 -4.10
C ASN A 37 1.84 18.95 -5.49
N ASP A 38 0.70 18.78 -6.12
CA ASP A 38 0.38 19.43 -7.38
C ASP A 38 -0.97 20.17 -7.31
N ALA A 39 -1.32 20.85 -8.40
CA ALA A 39 -2.58 21.59 -8.52
C ALA A 39 -3.80 20.67 -8.83
N SER A 40 -3.64 19.33 -8.81
CA SER A 40 -4.73 18.41 -9.11
C SER A 40 -5.86 18.49 -8.08
N ALA A 41 -7.04 18.06 -8.49
CA ALA A 41 -8.20 17.95 -7.61
C ALA A 41 -8.20 16.65 -6.78
N ASP A 42 -7.16 15.82 -6.89
CA ASP A 42 -7.06 14.54 -6.21
C ASP A 42 -6.91 14.71 -4.68
N GLY A 43 -7.34 13.70 -3.92
CA GLY A 43 -7.29 13.75 -2.45
C GLY A 43 -8.44 14.55 -1.79
N LYS A 44 -9.50 14.90 -2.54
CA LYS A 44 -10.65 15.65 -2.03
C LYS A 44 -11.81 14.77 -1.53
N PHE A 45 -11.76 13.47 -1.68
CA PHE A 45 -12.82 12.56 -1.25
C PHE A 45 -12.84 12.36 0.27
N THR A 46 -13.06 13.48 0.99
CA THR A 46 -13.09 13.52 2.46
C THR A 46 -14.49 13.70 3.04
N ASP A 47 -15.52 13.83 2.18
CA ASP A 47 -16.90 14.10 2.61
C ASP A 47 -17.48 12.99 3.49
N TYR A 48 -16.99 11.75 3.36
CA TYR A 48 -17.38 10.63 4.22
C TYR A 48 -17.10 10.90 5.70
N LEU A 49 -16.13 11.77 6.03
CA LEU A 49 -15.76 12.15 7.40
C LEU A 49 -16.66 13.22 8.00
N LYS A 50 -17.52 13.87 7.22
CA LYS A 50 -18.39 14.96 7.69
C LYS A 50 -19.57 14.44 8.52
N ASP A 51 -20.02 13.22 8.23
CA ASP A 51 -21.17 12.60 8.89
C ASP A 51 -20.73 11.46 9.82
N LYS A 52 -20.87 11.67 11.12
CA LYS A 52 -20.55 10.66 12.14
C LYS A 52 -21.51 9.45 12.12
N THR A 53 -22.67 9.57 11.48
CA THR A 53 -23.62 8.47 11.30
C THR A 53 -23.28 7.63 10.06
N ASN A 54 -22.25 8.00 9.30
CA ASN A 54 -21.79 7.26 8.14
C ASN A 54 -21.51 5.79 8.52
N PRO A 55 -22.15 4.81 7.88
CA PRO A 55 -21.97 3.40 8.20
C PRO A 55 -20.52 2.91 7.98
N ASP A 56 -19.73 3.63 7.17
CA ASP A 56 -18.31 3.32 6.96
C ASP A 56 -17.50 3.40 8.26
N ARG A 57 -17.92 4.27 9.20
CA ARG A 57 -17.32 4.39 10.54
C ARG A 57 -17.32 3.09 11.35
N LEU A 58 -18.27 2.18 11.08
CA LEU A 58 -18.34 0.87 11.75
C LEU A 58 -17.19 -0.08 11.40
N CYS A 59 -16.43 0.19 10.34
CA CYS A 59 -15.28 -0.64 9.96
C CYS A 59 -14.11 -0.46 10.94
N ASP A 60 -13.80 0.79 11.31
CA ASP A 60 -12.81 1.14 12.34
C ASP A 60 -13.16 2.55 12.86
N GLN A 61 -13.87 2.59 14.00
CA GLN A 61 -14.35 3.83 14.59
C GLN A 61 -13.22 4.76 15.03
N GLU A 62 -12.17 4.20 15.63
CA GLU A 62 -11.02 4.97 16.12
C GLU A 62 -10.28 5.63 14.96
N LEU A 63 -10.00 4.87 13.89
CA LEU A 63 -9.38 5.37 12.68
C LEU A 63 -10.24 6.46 12.03
N PHE A 64 -11.55 6.23 11.92
CA PHE A 64 -12.46 7.21 11.33
C PHE A 64 -12.42 8.52 12.09
N ASP A 65 -12.58 8.47 13.43
CA ASP A 65 -12.61 9.65 14.29
C ASP A 65 -11.25 10.38 14.31
N ALA A 66 -10.14 9.65 14.23
CA ALA A 66 -8.81 10.24 14.12
C ALA A 66 -8.60 10.95 12.79
N LEU A 67 -8.96 10.32 11.66
CA LEU A 67 -8.90 10.97 10.33
C LEU A 67 -9.83 12.18 10.26
N GLN A 68 -11.01 12.12 10.85
CA GLN A 68 -11.93 13.26 10.95
C GLN A 68 -11.25 14.44 11.64
N LYS A 69 -10.59 14.21 12.79
CA LYS A 69 -9.85 15.27 13.52
C LYS A 69 -8.71 15.87 12.70
N ILE A 70 -8.00 15.03 11.94
CA ILE A 70 -6.88 15.47 11.08
C ILE A 70 -7.40 16.33 9.94
N VAL A 71 -8.49 15.93 9.27
CA VAL A 71 -8.91 16.50 7.98
C VAL A 71 -9.82 17.71 8.15
N LEU A 72 -10.83 17.64 9.05
CA LEU A 72 -11.87 18.67 9.10
C LEU A 72 -11.41 20.03 9.68
N ARG A 73 -10.23 20.08 10.29
CA ARG A 73 -9.68 21.29 10.91
C ARG A 73 -8.60 21.96 10.06
N ARG A 74 -8.32 21.46 8.85
CA ARG A 74 -7.18 21.89 8.03
C ARG A 74 -7.54 22.10 6.57
N SER A 75 -6.88 23.06 5.95
CA SER A 75 -6.88 23.20 4.49
C SER A 75 -6.07 22.07 3.84
N ILE A 76 -6.24 21.89 2.52
CA ILE A 76 -5.49 20.89 1.76
C ILE A 76 -3.98 21.12 1.86
N GLN A 77 -3.55 22.39 1.92
CA GLN A 77 -2.14 22.79 2.00
C GLN A 77 -1.49 22.44 3.32
N GLU A 78 -2.28 22.34 4.40
CA GLU A 78 -1.80 21.99 5.73
C GLU A 78 -1.73 20.48 5.98
N LYS A 79 -2.23 19.66 5.06
CA LYS A 79 -2.17 18.21 5.16
C LYS A 79 -0.74 17.71 5.00
N SER A 80 -0.37 16.72 5.79
CA SER A 80 0.94 16.07 5.76
C SER A 80 0.83 14.61 6.19
N VAL A 81 1.58 13.72 5.54
CA VAL A 81 1.70 12.31 5.95
C VAL A 81 2.27 12.17 7.37
N ASN A 82 3.00 13.17 7.87
CA ASN A 82 3.49 13.18 9.24
C ASN A 82 2.37 13.14 10.28
N MET A 83 1.20 13.68 9.96
CA MET A 83 0.04 13.64 10.85
C MET A 83 -0.45 12.22 11.12
N ILE A 84 -0.24 11.31 10.19
CA ILE A 84 -0.58 9.90 10.33
C ILE A 84 0.33 9.25 11.38
N ARG A 85 1.63 9.58 11.32
CA ARG A 85 2.63 9.13 12.30
C ARG A 85 2.38 9.74 13.68
N GLU A 86 2.17 11.06 13.73
CA GLU A 86 1.95 11.81 14.99
C GLU A 86 0.67 11.38 15.71
N ALA A 87 -0.35 10.97 14.97
CA ALA A 87 -1.59 10.44 15.51
C ALA A 87 -1.52 8.91 15.78
N GLU A 88 -0.36 8.27 15.57
CA GLU A 88 -0.13 6.83 15.76
C GLU A 88 -1.22 5.97 15.12
N LEU A 89 -1.67 6.35 13.91
CA LEU A 89 -2.80 5.67 13.26
C LEU A 89 -2.52 4.21 12.98
N ILE A 90 -1.29 3.81 12.76
CA ILE A 90 -0.88 2.40 12.61
C ILE A 90 -0.01 2.06 13.83
N PRO A 91 -0.47 1.15 14.72
CA PRO A 91 0.25 0.82 15.95
C PRO A 91 1.68 0.31 15.66
N ASN A 92 2.66 0.83 16.40
CA ASN A 92 4.06 0.41 16.35
C ASN A 92 4.69 0.41 14.95
N ALA A 93 4.18 1.24 14.03
CA ALA A 93 4.72 1.32 12.68
C ALA A 93 5.95 2.24 12.60
N CYS A 94 6.90 1.89 11.72
CA CYS A 94 7.96 2.79 11.29
C CYS A 94 7.59 3.45 9.96
N TYR A 95 8.13 4.65 9.73
CA TYR A 95 7.74 5.47 8.59
C TYR A 95 8.96 6.04 7.87
N TYR A 96 8.90 6.03 6.54
CA TYR A 96 9.84 6.72 5.68
C TYR A 96 9.08 7.72 4.81
N ASN A 97 9.34 9.01 5.01
CA ASN A 97 8.63 10.14 4.43
C ASN A 97 9.51 11.10 3.63
N SER A 98 10.72 10.66 3.24
CA SER A 98 11.57 11.46 2.35
C SER A 98 10.97 11.52 0.95
N LEU A 99 11.03 12.71 0.34
CA LEU A 99 10.58 12.91 -1.03
C LEU A 99 11.41 12.07 -2.00
N LEU A 100 10.73 11.47 -2.97
CA LEU A 100 11.37 10.86 -4.13
C LEU A 100 12.11 11.94 -4.95
N PRO A 101 13.22 11.59 -5.62
CA PRO A 101 13.96 12.51 -6.46
C PRO A 101 13.08 13.18 -7.51
N ASP A 102 13.26 14.49 -7.66
CA ASP A 102 12.50 15.32 -8.59
C ASP A 102 12.68 14.88 -10.06
N SER A 103 11.58 14.87 -10.79
CA SER A 103 11.54 14.59 -12.24
C SER A 103 12.29 15.64 -13.08
N ASN A 104 12.59 16.82 -12.53
CA ASN A 104 13.34 17.89 -13.21
C ASN A 104 14.85 17.65 -13.27
N GLN A 105 15.38 16.72 -12.46
CA GLN A 105 16.78 16.31 -12.53
C GLN A 105 17.08 15.59 -13.85
N ASP A 106 18.35 15.54 -14.27
CA ASP A 106 18.75 14.67 -15.38
C ASP A 106 18.60 13.17 -15.02
N ALA A 107 18.60 12.30 -16.03
CA ALA A 107 18.31 10.88 -15.83
C ALA A 107 19.30 10.18 -14.89
N LYS A 108 20.60 10.53 -14.98
CA LYS A 108 21.66 9.92 -14.17
C LYS A 108 21.56 10.38 -12.72
N ALA A 109 21.29 11.66 -12.49
CA ALA A 109 21.08 12.21 -11.15
C ALA A 109 19.85 11.58 -10.48
N ARG A 110 18.72 11.43 -11.20
CA ARG A 110 17.52 10.74 -10.68
C ARG A 110 17.82 9.31 -10.25
N GLU A 111 18.54 8.55 -11.09
CA GLU A 111 18.91 7.17 -10.79
C GLU A 111 19.77 7.07 -9.53
N ILE A 112 20.80 7.90 -9.41
CA ILE A 112 21.69 7.93 -8.25
C ILE A 112 20.91 8.31 -6.99
N ASN A 113 20.14 9.40 -7.05
CA ASN A 113 19.40 9.90 -5.89
C ASN A 113 18.29 8.92 -5.45
N ARG A 114 17.63 8.23 -6.40
CA ARG A 114 16.63 7.21 -6.07
C ARG A 114 17.26 6.00 -5.39
N ARG A 115 18.47 5.62 -5.77
CA ARG A 115 19.23 4.57 -5.10
C ARG A 115 19.58 4.95 -3.66
N PHE A 116 20.01 6.19 -3.43
CA PHE A 116 20.23 6.70 -2.07
C PHE A 116 18.95 6.75 -1.25
N TRP A 117 17.87 7.22 -1.86
CA TRP A 117 16.56 7.26 -1.25
C TRP A 117 16.10 5.84 -0.81
N LEU A 118 16.25 4.83 -1.67
CA LEU A 118 15.92 3.45 -1.36
C LEU A 118 16.79 2.89 -0.23
N ASN A 119 18.10 3.11 -0.27
CA ASN A 119 19.01 2.64 0.78
C ASN A 119 18.66 3.27 2.15
N ASN A 120 18.32 4.54 2.17
CA ASN A 120 17.86 5.20 3.40
C ASN A 120 16.52 4.61 3.89
N SER A 121 15.62 4.26 2.99
CA SER A 121 14.36 3.62 3.38
C SER A 121 14.58 2.23 3.99
N LEU A 122 15.50 1.43 3.46
CA LEU A 122 15.89 0.15 4.05
C LEU A 122 16.39 0.29 5.48
N LEU A 123 17.25 1.29 5.72
CA LEU A 123 17.76 1.58 7.06
C LEU A 123 16.67 2.02 8.03
N MET A 124 15.81 2.95 7.60
CA MET A 124 14.76 3.52 8.45
C MET A 124 13.62 2.54 8.75
N LEU A 125 13.40 1.57 7.88
CA LEU A 125 12.34 0.57 8.00
C LEU A 125 12.88 -0.82 8.38
N GLY A 126 14.13 -0.91 8.84
CA GLY A 126 14.82 -2.16 9.14
C GLY A 126 14.12 -3.08 10.16
N GLU A 127 13.38 -2.51 11.11
CA GLU A 127 12.63 -3.27 12.13
C GLU A 127 11.28 -3.82 11.63
N ALA A 128 10.84 -3.46 10.43
CA ALA A 128 9.55 -3.90 9.91
C ALA A 128 9.59 -5.35 9.43
N ASP A 129 8.48 -6.08 9.59
CA ASP A 129 8.22 -7.38 8.95
C ASP A 129 7.67 -7.19 7.55
N LEU A 130 6.79 -6.20 7.37
CA LEU A 130 6.07 -5.93 6.14
C LEU A 130 6.26 -4.46 5.71
N ILE A 131 6.82 -4.26 4.53
CA ILE A 131 6.92 -2.93 3.93
C ILE A 131 5.67 -2.63 3.12
N PHE A 132 4.98 -1.55 3.48
CA PHE A 132 3.92 -0.98 2.67
C PHE A 132 4.49 0.11 1.76
N ALA A 133 4.54 -0.17 0.46
CA ALA A 133 4.93 0.79 -0.57
C ALA A 133 3.69 1.50 -1.14
N ASP A 134 3.65 2.84 -1.07
CA ASP A 134 2.49 3.67 -1.44
C ASP A 134 2.75 4.58 -2.66
N PRO A 135 3.08 4.04 -3.84
CA PRO A 135 3.23 4.84 -5.05
C PRO A 135 1.87 5.33 -5.56
N ASP A 136 1.86 6.39 -6.38
CA ASP A 136 0.61 6.89 -6.98
C ASP A 136 -0.05 5.86 -7.92
N ASN A 137 0.74 5.06 -8.66
CA ASN A 137 0.23 4.22 -9.76
C ASN A 137 0.49 2.71 -9.60
N GLY A 138 1.27 2.29 -8.61
CA GLY A 138 1.60 0.88 -8.38
C GLY A 138 2.94 0.44 -8.95
N LEU A 139 3.11 -0.85 -9.23
CA LEU A 139 4.33 -1.44 -9.77
C LEU A 139 4.47 -1.21 -11.28
N SER A 140 5.67 -0.88 -11.75
CA SER A 140 5.96 -0.71 -13.17
C SER A 140 7.25 -1.40 -13.61
N PHE A 141 7.12 -2.39 -14.50
CA PHE A 141 8.24 -3.02 -15.22
C PHE A 141 8.72 -2.23 -16.45
N ARG A 142 7.97 -1.17 -16.83
CA ARG A 142 8.27 -0.33 -18.00
C ARG A 142 9.06 0.92 -17.66
N LYS A 143 9.27 1.19 -16.38
CA LYS A 143 9.99 2.36 -15.90
C LYS A 143 11.30 1.92 -15.25
N SER A 144 12.32 2.77 -15.36
CA SER A 144 13.55 2.70 -14.57
C SER A 144 13.72 3.97 -13.75
N ALA A 145 14.59 3.95 -12.77
CA ALA A 145 14.83 5.08 -11.87
C ALA A 145 15.17 6.39 -12.60
N GLY A 146 15.86 6.31 -13.73
CA GLY A 146 16.22 7.47 -14.55
C GLY A 146 15.08 8.01 -15.43
N ASN A 147 13.96 7.31 -15.61
CA ASN A 147 12.87 7.78 -16.47
C ASN A 147 12.06 8.90 -15.81
N LYS A 148 11.60 9.87 -16.60
CA LYS A 148 10.59 10.83 -16.16
C LYS A 148 9.28 10.13 -15.81
N GLY A 149 8.66 10.53 -14.71
CA GLY A 149 7.41 9.94 -14.22
C GLY A 149 7.61 8.61 -13.49
N SER A 150 8.87 8.16 -13.25
CA SER A 150 9.14 6.95 -12.46
C SER A 150 8.80 7.13 -10.99
N GLU A 151 8.79 8.35 -10.48
CA GLU A 151 8.45 8.70 -9.11
C GLU A 151 6.99 8.33 -8.73
N LYS A 152 6.15 8.07 -9.74
CA LYS A 152 4.75 7.62 -9.53
C LYS A 152 4.62 6.11 -9.34
N TYR A 153 5.72 5.37 -9.40
CA TYR A 153 5.72 3.90 -9.38
C TYR A 153 6.72 3.36 -8.37
N VAL A 154 6.39 2.22 -7.79
CA VAL A 154 7.40 1.32 -7.23
C VAL A 154 8.04 0.56 -8.39
N LEU A 155 9.35 0.32 -8.32
CA LEU A 155 10.11 -0.40 -9.33
C LEU A 155 10.39 -1.84 -8.87
N PRO A 156 10.48 -2.81 -9.79
CA PRO A 156 10.71 -4.20 -9.43
C PRO A 156 11.96 -4.41 -8.57
N GLU A 157 13.06 -3.70 -8.89
CA GLU A 157 14.32 -3.75 -8.14
C GLU A 157 14.19 -3.23 -6.70
N GLU A 158 13.20 -2.40 -6.41
CA GLU A 158 12.93 -1.89 -5.06
C GLU A 158 12.21 -2.93 -4.22
N ILE A 159 11.24 -3.64 -4.83
CA ILE A 159 10.58 -4.79 -4.18
C ILE A 159 11.61 -5.91 -3.91
N GLU A 160 12.47 -6.21 -4.89
CA GLU A 160 13.57 -7.18 -4.73
C GLU A 160 14.47 -6.82 -3.54
N LYS A 161 14.85 -5.55 -3.42
CA LYS A 161 15.69 -5.07 -2.32
C LYS A 161 15.08 -5.30 -0.96
N TYR A 162 13.81 -4.98 -0.76
CA TYR A 162 13.09 -5.27 0.48
C TYR A 162 12.96 -6.76 0.73
N TYR A 163 12.58 -7.53 -0.31
CA TYR A 163 12.39 -8.97 -0.20
C TYR A 163 13.70 -9.69 0.19
N TRP A 164 14.80 -9.39 -0.48
CA TRP A 164 16.11 -10.00 -0.16
C TRP A 164 16.71 -9.48 1.14
N ASP A 165 16.20 -8.37 1.69
CA ASP A 165 16.49 -7.90 3.05
C ASP A 165 15.60 -8.60 4.11
N GLY A 166 14.88 -9.64 3.72
CA GLY A 166 14.03 -10.46 4.59
C GLY A 166 12.68 -9.83 4.93
N LYS A 167 12.24 -8.82 4.18
CA LYS A 167 10.95 -8.14 4.39
C LYS A 167 9.90 -8.66 3.41
N ASP A 168 8.69 -8.93 3.90
CA ASP A 168 7.54 -9.02 3.01
C ASP A 168 7.17 -7.63 2.48
N VAL A 169 6.53 -7.57 1.32
CA VAL A 169 6.16 -6.28 0.71
C VAL A 169 4.68 -6.30 0.36
N VAL A 170 3.99 -5.22 0.63
CA VAL A 170 2.67 -4.95 0.05
C VAL A 170 2.72 -3.60 -0.65
N TYR A 171 2.29 -3.54 -1.89
CA TYR A 171 2.25 -2.29 -2.64
C TYR A 171 0.83 -1.95 -3.09
N TYR A 172 0.54 -0.64 -3.05
CA TYR A 172 -0.66 -0.07 -3.63
C TYR A 172 -0.62 -0.17 -5.15
N CYS A 173 -1.74 -0.49 -5.79
CA CYS A 173 -1.86 -0.59 -7.22
C CYS A 173 -3.26 -0.23 -7.72
N HIS A 174 -3.33 0.49 -8.83
CA HIS A 174 -4.57 0.68 -9.57
C HIS A 174 -4.74 -0.39 -10.66
N LYS A 175 -5.87 -1.06 -10.68
CA LYS A 175 -6.29 -1.84 -11.84
C LYS A 175 -6.48 -0.92 -13.05
N GLY A 176 -7.07 0.26 -12.84
CA GLY A 176 -7.33 1.24 -13.88
C GLY A 176 -8.20 0.68 -15.00
N ARG A 177 -7.84 1.00 -16.25
CA ARG A 177 -8.53 0.50 -17.46
C ARG A 177 -7.89 -0.75 -18.06
N ARG A 178 -7.10 -1.49 -17.27
CA ARG A 178 -6.48 -2.74 -17.77
C ARG A 178 -7.57 -3.77 -18.11
N LYS A 179 -7.37 -4.48 -19.22
CA LYS A 179 -8.17 -5.66 -19.54
C LYS A 179 -7.94 -6.74 -18.47
N PRO A 180 -8.89 -7.66 -18.23
CA PRO A 180 -8.77 -8.70 -17.21
C PRO A 180 -7.44 -9.48 -17.30
N GLU A 181 -7.05 -9.91 -18.50
CA GLU A 181 -5.83 -10.71 -18.73
C GLU A 181 -4.56 -9.91 -18.38
N ALA A 182 -4.51 -8.64 -18.77
CA ALA A 182 -3.39 -7.74 -18.45
C ALA A 182 -3.33 -7.42 -16.94
N TRP A 183 -4.48 -7.46 -16.25
CA TRP A 183 -4.51 -7.31 -14.80
C TRP A 183 -4.01 -8.56 -14.10
N GLU A 184 -4.43 -9.75 -14.52
CA GLU A 184 -3.93 -11.02 -13.99
C GLU A 184 -2.41 -11.12 -14.12
N GLN A 185 -1.88 -10.79 -15.30
CA GLN A 185 -0.44 -10.75 -15.53
C GLN A 185 0.25 -9.73 -14.59
N ALA A 186 -0.27 -8.52 -14.48
CA ALA A 186 0.34 -7.46 -13.68
C ALA A 186 0.42 -7.81 -12.18
N LYS A 187 -0.54 -8.58 -11.64
CA LYS A 187 -0.53 -9.02 -10.24
C LYS A 187 0.62 -9.97 -9.92
N THR A 188 1.05 -10.76 -10.90
CA THR A 188 2.05 -11.84 -10.70
C THR A 188 3.36 -11.59 -11.42
N GLU A 189 3.50 -10.49 -12.18
CA GLU A 189 4.68 -10.17 -13.00
C GLU A 189 5.97 -10.13 -12.16
N ILE A 190 5.89 -9.76 -10.89
CA ILE A 190 7.04 -9.74 -9.97
C ILE A 190 7.71 -11.11 -9.81
N ARG A 191 7.00 -12.22 -10.05
CA ARG A 191 7.59 -13.57 -10.04
C ARG A 191 8.63 -13.80 -11.13
N THR A 192 8.67 -12.96 -12.15
CA THR A 192 9.75 -13.00 -13.15
C THR A 192 11.11 -12.63 -12.54
N ARG A 193 11.07 -11.89 -11.43
CA ARG A 193 12.24 -11.41 -10.68
C ARG A 193 12.46 -12.20 -9.39
N ILE A 194 11.39 -12.49 -8.66
CA ILE A 194 11.41 -13.22 -7.39
C ILE A 194 10.56 -14.49 -7.55
N ARG A 195 11.21 -15.58 -8.00
CA ARG A 195 10.50 -16.79 -8.45
C ARG A 195 9.74 -17.53 -7.36
N ASP A 196 10.23 -17.49 -6.14
CA ASP A 196 9.65 -18.15 -4.96
C ASP A 196 8.59 -17.30 -4.26
N ALA A 197 8.45 -16.02 -4.63
CA ALA A 197 7.47 -15.14 -4.01
C ALA A 197 6.04 -15.67 -4.12
N GLN A 198 5.36 -15.70 -2.99
CA GLN A 198 3.93 -15.96 -2.93
C GLN A 198 3.16 -14.65 -3.03
N ILE A 199 2.15 -14.61 -3.87
CA ILE A 199 1.39 -13.39 -4.13
C ILE A 199 0.00 -13.51 -3.53
N LEU A 200 -0.40 -12.48 -2.79
CA LEU A 200 -1.76 -12.34 -2.26
C LEU A 200 -2.30 -10.96 -2.65
N GLY A 201 -3.60 -10.79 -2.60
CA GLY A 201 -4.18 -9.50 -2.92
C GLY A 201 -5.52 -9.26 -2.25
N VAL A 202 -5.81 -7.99 -1.97
CA VAL A 202 -7.14 -7.51 -1.59
C VAL A 202 -7.42 -6.21 -2.34
N THR A 203 -8.68 -5.99 -2.68
CA THR A 203 -9.11 -4.78 -3.39
C THR A 203 -10.16 -4.03 -2.58
N PHE A 204 -9.95 -2.75 -2.42
CA PHE A 204 -10.85 -1.81 -1.81
C PHE A 204 -11.76 -1.19 -2.88
N HIS A 205 -13.07 -1.21 -2.66
CA HIS A 205 -14.10 -0.84 -3.65
C HIS A 205 -14.85 0.46 -3.33
N ARG A 206 -14.28 1.34 -2.50
CA ARG A 206 -14.94 2.62 -2.18
C ARG A 206 -14.27 3.78 -2.93
N GLY A 207 -15.06 4.57 -3.65
CA GLY A 207 -14.54 5.60 -4.55
C GLY A 207 -13.94 4.96 -5.81
N THR A 208 -12.66 5.08 -6.03
CA THR A 208 -11.94 4.34 -7.07
C THR A 208 -11.46 2.99 -6.53
N GLN A 209 -11.40 1.99 -7.41
CA GLN A 209 -10.89 0.66 -7.06
C GLN A 209 -9.38 0.74 -6.78
N ARG A 210 -8.96 0.24 -5.61
CA ARG A 210 -7.57 0.24 -5.15
C ARG A 210 -7.18 -1.15 -4.68
N SER A 211 -6.14 -1.72 -5.27
CA SER A 211 -5.66 -3.06 -4.93
C SER A 211 -4.36 -2.97 -4.13
N TYR A 212 -4.21 -3.87 -3.17
CA TYR A 212 -3.04 -4.05 -2.34
C TYR A 212 -2.50 -5.44 -2.63
N ILE A 213 -1.34 -5.50 -3.30
CA ILE A 213 -0.71 -6.74 -3.74
C ILE A 213 0.45 -7.04 -2.81
N PHE A 214 0.38 -8.18 -2.16
CA PHE A 214 1.39 -8.69 -1.24
C PHE A 214 2.37 -9.58 -2.00
N VAL A 215 3.64 -9.39 -1.76
CA VAL A 215 4.77 -10.21 -2.21
C VAL A 215 5.41 -10.74 -0.95
N VAL A 216 5.16 -12.00 -0.63
CA VAL A 216 5.53 -12.58 0.66
C VAL A 216 6.44 -13.79 0.50
N HIS A 217 7.26 -14.04 1.52
CA HIS A 217 8.10 -15.24 1.59
C HIS A 217 7.24 -16.50 1.73
N PRO A 218 7.68 -17.64 1.19
CA PRO A 218 6.90 -18.88 1.22
C PRO A 218 6.51 -19.34 2.63
N ASP A 219 7.39 -19.17 3.60
CA ASP A 219 7.16 -19.53 5.01
C ASP A 219 6.13 -18.61 5.71
N GLN A 220 5.97 -17.35 5.24
CA GLN A 220 5.01 -16.38 5.75
C GLN A 220 3.65 -16.48 5.06
N TYR A 221 3.56 -17.15 3.91
CA TYR A 221 2.35 -17.18 3.08
C TYR A 221 1.10 -17.58 3.86
N ARG A 222 1.16 -18.71 4.60
CA ARG A 222 0.02 -19.21 5.39
C ARG A 222 -0.46 -18.19 6.44
N LYS A 223 0.46 -17.49 7.08
CA LYS A 223 0.15 -16.44 8.07
C LYS A 223 -0.69 -15.33 7.45
N TYR A 224 -0.25 -14.80 6.28
CA TYR A 224 -1.00 -13.75 5.60
C TYR A 224 -2.34 -14.24 5.04
N VAL A 225 -2.42 -15.47 4.56
CA VAL A 225 -3.69 -16.08 4.16
C VAL A 225 -4.70 -16.03 5.29
N LEU A 226 -4.32 -16.52 6.47
CA LEU A 226 -5.19 -16.54 7.64
C LEU A 226 -5.58 -15.14 8.10
N LEU A 227 -4.64 -14.18 8.09
CA LEU A 227 -4.91 -12.80 8.45
C LEU A 227 -5.88 -12.13 7.49
N LEU A 228 -5.67 -12.26 6.18
CA LEU A 228 -6.55 -11.66 5.20
C LEU A 228 -7.95 -12.31 5.18
N ASN A 229 -8.06 -13.62 5.47
CA ASN A 229 -9.35 -14.29 5.66
C ASN A 229 -10.07 -13.76 6.91
N LYS A 230 -9.34 -13.54 8.01
CA LYS A 230 -9.89 -12.93 9.21
C LYS A 230 -10.34 -11.49 8.96
N PHE A 231 -9.54 -10.71 8.21
CA PHE A 231 -9.90 -9.35 7.78
C PHE A 231 -11.20 -9.33 6.97
N GLY A 232 -11.36 -10.25 6.03
CA GLY A 232 -12.58 -10.41 5.22
C GLY A 232 -13.84 -10.85 6.01
N LYS A 233 -13.70 -11.23 7.30
CA LYS A 233 -14.82 -11.52 8.21
C LYS A 233 -15.16 -10.36 9.15
N THR A 234 -14.42 -9.26 9.09
CA THR A 234 -14.70 -8.02 9.84
C THR A 234 -15.69 -7.13 9.08
N ALA A 235 -16.07 -6.00 9.68
CA ALA A 235 -16.90 -5.00 9.01
C ALA A 235 -16.27 -4.45 7.70
N TRP A 236 -14.95 -4.61 7.51
CA TRP A 236 -14.22 -4.24 6.30
C TRP A 236 -14.63 -5.07 5.07
N SER A 237 -15.24 -6.26 5.23
CA SER A 237 -15.78 -7.07 4.13
C SER A 237 -16.79 -6.33 3.24
N ARG A 238 -17.38 -5.24 3.75
CA ARG A 238 -18.29 -4.36 2.99
C ARG A 238 -17.57 -3.54 1.91
N MET A 239 -16.25 -3.36 2.04
CA MET A 239 -15.44 -2.50 1.18
C MET A 239 -14.25 -3.21 0.56
N PHE A 240 -13.89 -4.39 1.08
CA PHE A 240 -12.76 -5.15 0.60
C PHE A 240 -13.19 -6.52 0.06
N GLU A 241 -12.55 -6.91 -1.02
CA GLU A 241 -12.66 -8.22 -1.64
C GLU A 241 -11.28 -8.83 -1.81
N ARG A 242 -11.20 -10.17 -1.73
CA ARG A 242 -9.98 -10.90 -2.05
C ARG A 242 -9.72 -10.85 -3.56
N GLU A 243 -8.49 -10.53 -3.95
CA GLU A 243 -8.03 -10.67 -5.33
C GLU A 243 -7.68 -12.14 -5.59
N PRO A 244 -8.28 -12.78 -6.60
CA PRO A 244 -7.84 -14.10 -7.02
C PRO A 244 -6.42 -14.00 -7.61
N ILE A 245 -5.52 -14.88 -7.18
CA ILE A 245 -4.14 -14.94 -7.65
C ILE A 245 -3.84 -16.35 -8.13
N GLN A 246 -3.40 -16.47 -9.39
CA GLN A 246 -3.02 -17.75 -9.97
C GLN A 246 -1.58 -18.13 -9.63
N GLY A 247 -1.30 -19.44 -9.55
CA GLY A 247 0.05 -19.98 -9.43
C GLY A 247 0.72 -19.85 -8.06
N ASN A 248 -0.05 -19.72 -6.97
CA ASN A 248 0.47 -19.91 -5.62
C ASN A 248 0.71 -21.40 -5.32
N VAL A 249 1.60 -21.70 -4.35
CA VAL A 249 2.01 -23.08 -4.03
C VAL A 249 0.89 -23.91 -3.40
N LEU A 250 -0.09 -23.27 -2.74
CA LEU A 250 -1.22 -23.99 -2.14
C LEU A 250 -2.15 -24.56 -3.23
N THR A 251 -2.51 -25.82 -3.08
CA THR A 251 -3.51 -26.48 -3.91
C THR A 251 -4.91 -25.97 -3.58
N ILE A 252 -5.86 -26.11 -4.51
CA ILE A 252 -7.30 -25.76 -4.33
C ILE A 252 -7.89 -26.45 -3.08
N SER A 253 -7.39 -27.67 -2.73
CA SER A 253 -7.83 -28.39 -1.53
C SER A 253 -7.35 -27.72 -0.25
N GLU A 254 -6.14 -27.18 -0.23
CA GLU A 254 -5.59 -26.45 0.93
C GLU A 254 -6.23 -25.06 1.04
N GLU A 255 -6.52 -24.41 -0.07
CA GLU A 255 -7.27 -23.15 -0.10
C GLU A 255 -8.69 -23.36 0.46
N ARG A 256 -9.38 -24.45 0.14
CA ARG A 256 -10.69 -24.81 0.73
C ARG A 256 -10.62 -25.06 2.23
N MET A 257 -9.61 -25.80 2.71
CA MET A 257 -9.44 -26.02 4.16
C MET A 257 -9.12 -24.73 4.91
N LEU A 258 -8.54 -23.74 4.26
CA LEU A 258 -8.25 -22.42 4.82
C LEU A 258 -9.39 -21.40 4.62
N GLY A 259 -10.51 -21.80 3.98
CA GLY A 259 -11.68 -20.95 3.76
C GLY A 259 -11.55 -19.97 2.60
N TYR A 260 -10.79 -20.34 1.55
CA TYR A 260 -10.58 -19.52 0.35
C TYR A 260 -11.69 -19.68 -0.71
N VAL A 261 -12.44 -20.77 -0.68
CA VAL A 261 -13.50 -21.10 -1.65
C VAL A 261 -14.73 -21.59 -0.92
#